data_acc685c1ffbdbe432496b26aee99957a
#
_entry.id   acc685c1ffbdbe432496b26aee99957a
#
_cell.length_a   1.000
_cell.length_b   1.000
_cell.length_c   1.000
_cell.angle_alpha   90.00
_cell.angle_beta   90.00
_cell.angle_gamma   90.00
#
_symmetry.space_group_name_H-M   'P 1'
#
loop_
_entity.id
_entity.type
_entity.pdbx_description
1 polymer ?
#
loop_
_entity_poly.entity_id
_entity_poly.type
_entity_poly.pdbx_seq_one_letter_code
_entity_poly.pdbx_strand_id
1 'polypeptide(L)'
;VAALTPKSEIEGEMGDSKMGLHARLMSQALRKLTSSISKTNCTVIFINQLREKIGIMFGNPETTTGGNALKFYASVRLDIRRIGAIKDRDEVVGNQTRVKVVKNKVAAPFRTIEFDIMYGEGISKMGELIDLGVPAGIVDKAGAWISYNGQRIGQGRENAKMFLRENPEMAAEIESTIRQNAGLVGDQMLDNSIADSAEAAVPVSPDLTEIDTN
;
A
#
# COMPACT_ATOMS: atom_id res chain seq x y z
N VAL A 1 13.18 -7.31 -7.18
CA VAL A 1 13.34 -8.77 -7.02
C VAL A 1 13.74 -9.42 -8.32
N ALA A 2 13.09 -9.10 -9.44
CA ALA A 2 13.36 -9.72 -10.74
C ALA A 2 14.80 -9.52 -11.25
N ALA A 3 15.47 -8.44 -10.86
CA ALA A 3 16.86 -8.13 -11.26
C ALA A 3 17.94 -8.84 -10.41
N LEU A 4 17.54 -9.59 -9.38
CA LEU A 4 18.50 -10.37 -8.58
C LEU A 4 18.84 -11.67 -9.30
N THR A 5 20.09 -11.82 -9.72
CA THR A 5 20.56 -12.98 -10.46
C THR A 5 21.37 -13.92 -9.53
N PRO A 6 21.02 -15.20 -9.41
CA PRO A 6 21.83 -16.17 -8.68
C PRO A 6 23.23 -16.33 -9.29
N LYS A 7 24.24 -16.54 -8.45
CA LYS A 7 25.63 -16.71 -8.91
C LYS A 7 25.78 -17.83 -9.96
N SER A 8 25.11 -18.95 -9.74
CA SER A 8 25.11 -20.10 -10.66
C SER A 8 24.43 -19.84 -12.00
N GLU A 9 23.61 -18.79 -12.11
CA GLU A 9 23.03 -18.33 -13.37
C GLU A 9 23.99 -17.40 -14.11
N ILE A 10 24.76 -16.59 -13.37
CA ILE A 10 25.79 -15.72 -13.94
C ILE A 10 26.96 -16.53 -14.51
N GLU A 11 27.34 -17.63 -13.82
CA GLU A 11 28.46 -18.49 -14.21
C GLU A 11 28.04 -19.62 -15.18
N GLY A 12 26.72 -19.79 -15.45
CA GLY A 12 26.19 -20.79 -16.34
C GLY A 12 26.16 -20.36 -17.80
N GLU A 13 25.93 -21.30 -18.71
CA GLU A 13 25.75 -21.04 -20.12
C GLU A 13 24.35 -20.51 -20.41
N MET A 14 24.22 -19.67 -21.47
CA MET A 14 22.92 -19.20 -21.94
C MET A 14 22.07 -20.36 -22.43
N GLY A 15 20.89 -20.54 -21.80
CA GLY A 15 19.97 -21.63 -22.13
C GLY A 15 19.91 -22.73 -21.09
N ASP A 16 20.80 -22.75 -20.10
CA ASP A 16 20.74 -23.68 -18.97
C ASP A 16 19.45 -23.51 -18.17
N SER A 17 18.59 -24.51 -18.22
CA SER A 17 17.33 -24.54 -17.47
C SER A 17 17.58 -24.97 -16.02
N LYS A 18 17.75 -24.01 -15.12
CA LYS A 18 17.93 -24.27 -13.68
C LYS A 18 16.68 -23.87 -12.90
N MET A 19 15.75 -24.82 -12.74
CA MET A 19 14.47 -24.56 -12.06
C MET A 19 14.64 -24.16 -10.59
N GLY A 20 13.94 -23.11 -10.18
CA GLY A 20 13.81 -22.71 -8.78
C GLY A 20 15.00 -22.00 -8.15
N LEU A 21 16.07 -21.66 -8.88
CA LEU A 21 17.24 -20.98 -8.34
C LEU A 21 16.89 -19.63 -7.70
N HIS A 22 16.08 -18.84 -8.38
CA HIS A 22 15.65 -17.54 -7.90
C HIS A 22 14.80 -17.66 -6.62
N ALA A 23 13.95 -18.67 -6.51
CA ALA A 23 13.18 -18.94 -5.30
C ALA A 23 14.07 -19.37 -4.12
N ARG A 24 15.11 -20.15 -4.37
CA ARG A 24 16.13 -20.54 -3.36
C ARG A 24 16.93 -19.34 -2.90
N LEU A 25 17.38 -18.49 -3.84
CA LEU A 25 18.08 -17.23 -3.53
C LEU A 25 17.24 -16.36 -2.60
N MET A 26 15.97 -16.11 -2.95
CA MET A 26 15.08 -15.30 -2.15
C MET A 26 14.82 -15.90 -0.77
N SER A 27 14.63 -17.20 -0.66
CA SER A 27 14.43 -17.87 0.62
C SER A 27 15.64 -17.76 1.53
N GLN A 28 16.86 -17.86 1.00
CA GLN A 28 18.10 -17.70 1.75
C GLN A 28 18.35 -16.22 2.15
N ALA A 29 18.16 -15.31 1.21
CA ALA A 29 18.33 -13.89 1.44
C ALA A 29 17.38 -13.37 2.53
N LEU A 30 16.09 -13.71 2.49
CA LEU A 30 15.12 -13.28 3.47
C LEU A 30 15.42 -13.79 4.88
N ARG A 31 15.89 -15.04 5.02
CA ARG A 31 16.32 -15.56 6.33
C ARG A 31 17.48 -14.78 6.93
N LYS A 32 18.47 -14.41 6.11
CA LYS A 32 19.62 -13.59 6.55
C LYS A 32 19.20 -12.15 6.86
N LEU A 33 18.41 -11.55 5.98
CA LEU A 33 17.97 -10.15 6.10
C LEU A 33 17.08 -9.92 7.32
N THR A 34 16.20 -10.87 7.69
CA THR A 34 15.29 -10.73 8.83
C THR A 34 16.05 -10.41 10.12
N SER A 35 17.15 -11.11 10.40
CA SER A 35 17.95 -10.85 11.59
C SER A 35 18.62 -9.46 11.56
N SER A 36 19.13 -9.03 10.42
CA SER A 36 19.77 -7.72 10.29
C SER A 36 18.76 -6.58 10.37
N ILE A 37 17.62 -6.71 9.69
CA ILE A 37 16.53 -5.71 9.67
C ILE A 37 16.00 -5.48 11.09
N SER A 38 15.77 -6.56 11.85
CA SER A 38 15.28 -6.47 13.23
C SER A 38 16.25 -5.70 14.16
N LYS A 39 17.56 -5.84 13.95
CA LYS A 39 18.58 -5.19 14.78
C LYS A 39 18.83 -3.72 14.41
N THR A 40 18.59 -3.35 13.16
CA THR A 40 18.94 -2.02 12.60
C THR A 40 17.77 -1.07 12.50
N ASN A 41 16.55 -1.46 12.92
CA ASN A 41 15.31 -0.69 12.75
C ASN A 41 15.14 -0.16 11.31
N CYS A 42 15.52 -0.97 10.33
CA CYS A 42 15.49 -0.63 8.91
C CYS A 42 14.21 -1.12 8.24
N THR A 43 13.61 -0.29 7.41
CA THR A 43 12.51 -0.70 6.52
C THR A 43 13.06 -1.12 5.17
N VAL A 44 12.72 -2.33 4.71
CA VAL A 44 13.12 -2.84 3.40
C VAL A 44 11.92 -2.96 2.49
N ILE A 45 12.00 -2.32 1.32
CA ILE A 45 10.95 -2.34 0.30
C ILE A 45 11.41 -3.21 -0.87
N PHE A 46 10.64 -4.28 -1.15
CA PHE A 46 10.86 -5.15 -2.30
C PHE A 46 9.93 -4.77 -3.44
N ILE A 47 10.52 -4.29 -4.53
CA ILE A 47 9.78 -4.05 -5.79
C ILE A 47 9.80 -5.35 -6.60
N ASN A 48 8.60 -5.84 -6.98
CA ASN A 48 8.46 -7.07 -7.74
C ASN A 48 7.56 -6.86 -8.97
N GLN A 49 7.69 -7.76 -9.94
CA GLN A 49 6.87 -7.78 -11.15
C GLN A 49 5.84 -8.89 -11.07
N LEU A 50 4.67 -8.65 -11.65
CA LEU A 50 3.67 -9.69 -11.89
C LEU A 50 4.02 -10.45 -13.17
N ARG A 51 3.83 -11.76 -13.12
CA ARG A 51 3.96 -12.68 -14.24
C ARG A 51 2.71 -13.54 -14.31
N GLU A 52 2.36 -13.98 -15.47
CA GLU A 52 1.28 -14.93 -15.69
C GLU A 52 1.83 -16.33 -15.86
N LYS A 53 1.23 -17.29 -15.21
CA LYS A 53 1.49 -18.73 -15.42
C LYS A 53 0.66 -19.22 -16.59
N ILE A 54 1.33 -19.74 -17.61
CA ILE A 54 0.68 -20.35 -18.76
C ILE A 54 0.01 -21.68 -18.32
N GLY A 55 -1.21 -21.94 -18.82
CA GLY A 55 -1.91 -23.21 -18.62
C GLY A 55 -2.76 -23.31 -17.35
N ILE A 56 -2.97 -22.23 -16.60
CA ILE A 56 -3.93 -22.20 -15.50
C ILE A 56 -5.31 -21.85 -16.04
N MET A 57 -6.21 -22.83 -16.08
CA MET A 57 -7.59 -22.64 -16.52
C MET A 57 -8.52 -22.16 -15.40
N PHE A 58 -8.18 -22.41 -14.12
CA PHE A 58 -9.00 -22.03 -12.96
C PHE A 58 -8.13 -21.32 -11.90
N GLY A 59 -8.68 -20.28 -11.28
CA GLY A 59 -8.00 -19.49 -10.25
C GLY A 59 -7.25 -18.30 -10.81
N ASN A 60 -6.37 -17.69 -9.99
CA ASN A 60 -5.58 -16.53 -10.40
C ASN A 60 -4.25 -16.99 -11.04
N PRO A 61 -4.04 -16.73 -12.33
CA PRO A 61 -2.80 -17.09 -13.03
C PRO A 61 -1.62 -16.21 -12.61
N GLU A 62 -1.86 -15.07 -11.97
CA GLU A 62 -0.82 -14.12 -11.62
C GLU A 62 0.11 -14.66 -10.53
N THR A 63 1.39 -14.50 -10.74
CA THR A 63 2.45 -14.87 -9.82
C THR A 63 3.54 -13.80 -9.79
N THR A 64 4.38 -13.85 -8.76
CA THR A 64 5.53 -12.96 -8.63
C THR A 64 6.82 -13.73 -8.81
N THR A 65 7.89 -13.08 -9.30
CA THR A 65 9.22 -13.68 -9.36
C THR A 65 9.79 -13.91 -7.94
N GLY A 66 10.69 -14.86 -7.78
CA GLY A 66 11.34 -15.18 -6.51
C GLY A 66 10.59 -16.15 -5.61
N GLY A 67 9.57 -16.85 -6.14
CA GLY A 67 8.81 -17.86 -5.40
C GLY A 67 7.88 -17.27 -4.33
N ASN A 68 7.49 -18.10 -3.37
CA ASN A 68 6.49 -17.75 -2.38
C ASN A 68 7.07 -17.16 -1.07
N ALA A 69 8.37 -17.26 -0.82
CA ALA A 69 8.99 -16.88 0.45
C ALA A 69 8.66 -15.43 0.83
N LEU A 70 8.78 -14.47 -0.11
CA LEU A 70 8.50 -13.07 0.13
C LEU A 70 7.05 -12.82 0.59
N LYS A 71 6.08 -13.61 0.10
CA LYS A 71 4.67 -13.48 0.51
C LYS A 71 4.47 -13.76 2.01
N PHE A 72 5.28 -14.66 2.58
CA PHE A 72 5.22 -14.99 4.01
C PHE A 72 6.00 -13.98 4.85
N TYR A 73 7.20 -13.61 4.44
CA TYR A 73 8.07 -12.68 5.18
C TYR A 73 7.53 -11.26 5.23
N ALA A 74 6.94 -10.76 4.14
CA ALA A 74 6.44 -9.38 4.07
C ALA A 74 5.38 -9.09 5.14
N SER A 75 5.54 -7.99 5.86
CA SER A 75 4.54 -7.46 6.80
C SER A 75 3.40 -6.76 6.06
N VAL A 76 3.72 -6.01 5.03
CA VAL A 76 2.77 -5.32 4.16
C VAL A 76 2.99 -5.75 2.72
N ARG A 77 1.91 -5.96 1.96
CA ARG A 77 1.95 -6.22 0.51
C ARG A 77 0.94 -5.33 -0.19
N LEU A 78 1.44 -4.61 -1.16
CA LEU A 78 0.66 -3.70 -1.99
C LEU A 78 0.63 -4.24 -3.42
N ASP A 79 -0.55 -4.28 -4.02
CA ASP A 79 -0.76 -4.54 -5.45
C ASP A 79 -1.05 -3.20 -6.12
N ILE A 80 -0.18 -2.81 -7.07
CA ILE A 80 -0.23 -1.52 -7.75
C ILE A 80 -0.60 -1.77 -9.21
N ARG A 81 -1.69 -1.13 -9.68
CA ARG A 81 -2.24 -1.28 -11.01
C ARG A 81 -2.52 0.07 -11.67
N ARG A 82 -2.11 0.21 -12.91
CA ARG A 82 -2.65 1.27 -13.77
C ARG A 82 -4.07 0.90 -14.14
N ILE A 83 -5.02 1.81 -13.92
CA ILE A 83 -6.45 1.61 -14.23
C ILE A 83 -6.93 2.51 -15.37
N GLY A 84 -6.22 3.59 -15.68
CA GLY A 84 -6.57 4.50 -16.75
C GLY A 84 -5.40 5.35 -17.20
N ALA A 85 -5.59 6.06 -18.30
CA ALA A 85 -4.71 7.12 -18.78
C ALA A 85 -5.38 8.47 -18.51
N ILE A 86 -4.61 9.42 -17.99
CA ILE A 86 -5.02 10.81 -17.87
C ILE A 86 -4.61 11.52 -19.14
N LYS A 87 -5.58 12.14 -19.80
CA LYS A 87 -5.37 12.87 -21.04
C LYS A 87 -5.62 14.35 -20.83
N ASP A 88 -4.77 15.17 -21.40
CA ASP A 88 -5.03 16.57 -21.65
C ASP A 88 -5.22 16.74 -23.16
N ARG A 89 -6.47 17.02 -23.59
CA ARG A 89 -6.88 16.97 -25.00
C ARG A 89 -6.58 15.60 -25.59
N ASP A 90 -5.63 15.52 -26.54
CA ASP A 90 -5.23 14.27 -27.23
C ASP A 90 -3.95 13.64 -26.66
N GLU A 91 -3.26 14.32 -25.75
CA GLU A 91 -2.00 13.86 -25.19
C GLU A 91 -2.21 13.13 -23.85
N VAL A 92 -1.48 12.01 -23.66
CA VAL A 92 -1.48 11.28 -22.39
C VAL A 92 -0.46 11.93 -21.46
N VAL A 93 -0.93 12.60 -20.41
CA VAL A 93 -0.12 13.36 -19.45
C VAL A 93 0.11 12.63 -18.14
N GLY A 94 -0.58 11.51 -17.92
CA GLY A 94 -0.43 10.75 -16.68
C GLY A 94 -1.20 9.43 -16.68
N ASN A 95 -1.14 8.76 -15.54
CA ASN A 95 -1.85 7.50 -15.29
C ASN A 95 -2.67 7.59 -14.02
N GLN A 96 -3.90 7.11 -14.07
CA GLN A 96 -4.66 6.79 -12.89
C GLN A 96 -4.20 5.43 -12.36
N THR A 97 -3.85 5.39 -11.10
CA THR A 97 -3.23 4.23 -10.44
C THR A 97 -4.09 3.79 -9.26
N ARG A 98 -4.27 2.49 -9.14
CA ARG A 98 -4.93 1.85 -8.00
C ARG A 98 -3.92 1.07 -7.19
N VAL A 99 -3.94 1.25 -5.88
CA VAL A 99 -3.17 0.46 -4.91
C VAL A 99 -4.13 -0.29 -4.00
N LYS A 100 -3.99 -1.62 -3.97
CA LYS A 100 -4.74 -2.49 -3.07
C LYS A 100 -3.80 -3.07 -2.02
N VAL A 101 -4.16 -2.91 -0.75
CA VAL A 101 -3.45 -3.52 0.37
C VAL A 101 -3.89 -4.98 0.48
N VAL A 102 -3.10 -5.91 -0.08
CA VAL A 102 -3.46 -7.33 -0.12
C VAL A 102 -3.02 -8.10 1.13
N LYS A 103 -2.11 -7.55 1.91
CA LYS A 103 -1.68 -8.06 3.21
C LYS A 103 -1.20 -6.91 4.07
N ASN A 104 -1.63 -6.88 5.32
CA ASN A 104 -1.12 -5.96 6.32
C ASN A 104 -1.14 -6.65 7.70
N LYS A 105 0.01 -6.62 8.40
CA LYS A 105 0.16 -7.16 9.76
C LYS A 105 0.14 -6.07 10.83
N VAL A 106 0.19 -4.80 10.44
CA VAL A 106 0.30 -3.65 11.34
C VAL A 106 -0.96 -2.77 11.36
N ALA A 107 -1.90 -2.99 10.44
CA ALA A 107 -3.18 -2.30 10.36
C ALA A 107 -4.18 -3.14 9.56
N ALA A 108 -5.45 -2.70 9.47
CA ALA A 108 -6.49 -3.37 8.69
C ALA A 108 -6.11 -3.50 7.20
N PRO A 109 -6.11 -4.73 6.65
CA PRO A 109 -5.80 -4.99 5.24
C PRO A 109 -7.01 -4.70 4.34
N PHE A 110 -6.85 -4.96 3.02
CA PHE A 110 -7.87 -4.92 1.98
C PHE A 110 -8.40 -3.52 1.63
N ARG A 111 -7.76 -2.47 2.10
CA ARG A 111 -8.06 -1.10 1.65
C ARG A 111 -7.58 -0.92 0.21
N THR A 112 -8.34 -0.14 -0.55
CA THR A 112 -8.01 0.23 -1.92
C THR A 112 -8.04 1.75 -2.01
N ILE A 113 -7.00 2.31 -2.61
CA ILE A 113 -6.88 3.75 -2.89
C ILE A 113 -6.56 3.94 -4.36
N GLU A 114 -7.02 5.05 -4.92
CA GLU A 114 -6.76 5.45 -6.29
C GLU A 114 -6.20 6.87 -6.29
N PHE A 115 -5.21 7.10 -7.13
CA PHE A 115 -4.58 8.42 -7.27
C PHE A 115 -3.98 8.57 -8.66
N ASP A 116 -3.69 9.82 -9.01
CA ASP A 116 -3.12 10.20 -10.28
C ASP A 116 -1.60 10.30 -10.18
N ILE A 117 -0.90 9.73 -11.16
CA ILE A 117 0.54 9.93 -11.36
C ILE A 117 0.72 10.71 -12.66
N MET A 118 1.21 11.93 -12.54
CA MET A 118 1.50 12.82 -13.67
C MET A 118 2.93 12.58 -14.16
N TYR A 119 3.13 12.59 -15.47
CA TYR A 119 4.46 12.42 -16.06
C TYR A 119 5.35 13.62 -15.76
N GLY A 120 6.55 13.35 -15.27
CA GLY A 120 7.51 14.38 -14.89
C GLY A 120 7.27 15.03 -13.51
N GLU A 121 6.05 14.95 -12.96
CA GLU A 121 5.70 15.54 -11.67
C GLU A 121 5.57 14.51 -10.54
N GLY A 122 5.11 13.28 -10.86
CA GLY A 122 4.82 12.24 -9.88
C GLY A 122 3.36 12.26 -9.40
N ILE A 123 3.12 11.93 -8.13
CA ILE A 123 1.77 11.85 -7.55
C ILE A 123 1.15 13.24 -7.51
N SER A 124 -0.11 13.36 -8.01
CA SER A 124 -0.86 14.61 -8.07
C SER A 124 -1.42 14.99 -6.69
N LYS A 125 -0.60 15.62 -5.85
CA LYS A 125 -0.97 16.00 -4.48
C LYS A 125 -2.25 16.86 -4.45
N MET A 126 -2.37 17.85 -5.34
CA MET A 126 -3.54 18.74 -5.39
C MET A 126 -4.81 17.99 -5.79
N GLY A 127 -4.68 16.98 -6.68
CA GLY A 127 -5.78 16.09 -7.02
C GLY A 127 -6.27 15.30 -5.81
N GLU A 128 -5.34 14.74 -5.03
CA GLU A 128 -5.68 13.99 -3.81
C GLU A 128 -6.35 14.84 -2.74
N LEU A 129 -5.93 16.09 -2.55
CA LEU A 129 -6.57 17.00 -1.59
C LEU A 129 -8.06 17.21 -1.90
N ILE A 130 -8.40 17.29 -3.19
CA ILE A 130 -9.78 17.42 -3.64
C ILE A 130 -10.52 16.08 -3.45
N ASP A 131 -9.92 14.98 -3.90
CA ASP A 131 -10.55 13.64 -3.89
C ASP A 131 -10.77 13.11 -2.47
N LEU A 132 -9.93 13.49 -1.51
CA LEU A 132 -10.07 13.16 -0.09
C LEU A 132 -10.91 14.21 0.67
N GLY A 133 -10.78 15.49 0.31
CA GLY A 133 -11.48 16.59 0.97
C GLY A 133 -12.99 16.58 0.75
N VAL A 134 -13.44 16.21 -0.45
CA VAL A 134 -14.88 16.16 -0.77
C VAL A 134 -15.62 15.09 0.05
N PRO A 135 -15.19 13.81 0.09
CA PRO A 135 -15.83 12.81 0.93
C PRO A 135 -15.74 13.11 2.44
N ALA A 136 -14.69 13.81 2.86
CA ALA A 136 -14.51 14.22 4.26
C ALA A 136 -15.36 15.44 4.66
N GLY A 137 -16.08 16.06 3.71
CA GLY A 137 -16.87 17.27 3.98
C GLY A 137 -16.04 18.51 4.28
N ILE A 138 -14.74 18.50 3.94
CA ILE A 138 -13.82 19.62 4.09
C ILE A 138 -13.89 20.54 2.88
N VAL A 139 -14.03 19.95 1.71
CA VAL A 139 -14.19 20.63 0.43
C VAL A 139 -15.60 20.37 -0.07
N ASP A 140 -16.33 21.43 -0.41
CA ASP A 140 -17.68 21.34 -0.93
C ASP A 140 -17.69 21.13 -2.44
N LYS A 141 -18.57 20.23 -2.90
CA LYS A 141 -18.82 20.02 -4.32
C LYS A 141 -20.29 20.18 -4.64
N ALA A 142 -20.62 21.22 -5.40
CA ALA A 142 -21.96 21.53 -5.88
C ALA A 142 -22.00 21.43 -7.42
N GLY A 143 -22.45 20.30 -7.95
CA GLY A 143 -22.40 20.01 -9.38
C GLY A 143 -20.97 19.99 -9.90
N ALA A 144 -20.66 20.89 -10.84
CA ALA A 144 -19.30 21.04 -11.39
C ALA A 144 -18.42 21.98 -10.54
N TRP A 145 -18.97 22.73 -9.60
CA TRP A 145 -18.24 23.68 -8.80
C TRP A 145 -17.64 23.04 -7.54
N ILE A 146 -16.40 23.41 -7.27
CA ILE A 146 -15.66 23.03 -6.07
C ILE A 146 -15.38 24.29 -5.27
N SER A 147 -15.65 24.26 -3.95
CA SER A 147 -15.48 25.39 -3.05
C SER A 147 -14.87 24.95 -1.71
N TYR A 148 -14.19 25.88 -1.07
CA TYR A 148 -13.61 25.71 0.26
C TYR A 148 -13.90 26.96 1.09
N ASN A 149 -14.44 26.78 2.31
CA ASN A 149 -14.87 27.88 3.20
C ASN A 149 -15.77 28.93 2.50
N GLY A 150 -16.67 28.47 1.62
CA GLY A 150 -17.56 29.35 0.85
C GLY A 150 -16.92 30.02 -0.37
N GLN A 151 -15.61 29.93 -0.55
CA GLN A 151 -14.89 30.42 -1.71
C GLN A 151 -14.87 29.39 -2.84
N ARG A 152 -15.25 29.79 -4.05
CA ARG A 152 -15.11 28.92 -5.23
C ARG A 152 -13.65 28.78 -5.63
N ILE A 153 -13.15 27.55 -5.69
CA ILE A 153 -11.76 27.24 -6.05
C ILE A 153 -11.63 26.72 -7.48
N GLY A 154 -12.72 26.30 -8.12
CA GLY A 154 -12.70 25.93 -9.52
C GLY A 154 -13.99 25.29 -10.02
N GLN A 155 -14.18 25.36 -11.34
CA GLN A 155 -15.20 24.59 -12.04
C GLN A 155 -14.53 23.34 -12.63
N GLY A 156 -14.85 22.19 -12.07
CA GLY A 156 -14.19 20.92 -12.39
C GLY A 156 -12.89 20.71 -11.61
N ARG A 157 -12.46 19.43 -11.58
CA ARG A 157 -11.30 18.98 -10.80
C ARG A 157 -9.98 19.62 -11.25
N GLU A 158 -9.78 19.77 -12.56
CA GLU A 158 -8.53 20.30 -13.11
C GLU A 158 -8.34 21.79 -12.79
N ASN A 159 -9.41 22.60 -12.90
CA ASN A 159 -9.33 24.02 -12.52
C ASN A 159 -9.08 24.19 -11.02
N ALA A 160 -9.71 23.36 -10.19
CA ALA A 160 -9.46 23.37 -8.75
C ALA A 160 -8.02 22.97 -8.40
N LYS A 161 -7.43 21.98 -9.12
CA LYS A 161 -6.01 21.63 -8.98
C LYS A 161 -5.08 22.78 -9.30
N MET A 162 -5.34 23.50 -10.40
CA MET A 162 -4.56 24.67 -10.78
C MET A 162 -4.67 25.78 -9.72
N PHE A 163 -5.87 26.08 -9.27
CA PHE A 163 -6.10 27.06 -8.22
C PHE A 163 -5.34 26.72 -6.93
N LEU A 164 -5.37 25.45 -6.47
CA LEU A 164 -4.63 25.04 -5.28
C LEU A 164 -3.11 25.08 -5.46
N ARG A 165 -2.59 24.92 -6.69
CA ARG A 165 -1.16 25.14 -6.99
C ARG A 165 -0.76 26.61 -6.82
N GLU A 166 -1.63 27.53 -7.23
CA GLU A 166 -1.40 28.97 -7.11
C GLU A 166 -1.61 29.47 -5.68
N ASN A 167 -2.35 28.72 -4.87
CA ASN A 167 -2.67 29.07 -3.47
C ASN A 167 -2.16 27.97 -2.50
N PRO A 168 -0.84 27.88 -2.27
CA PRO A 168 -0.23 26.82 -1.46
C PRO A 168 -0.65 26.88 0.02
N GLU A 169 -0.98 28.05 0.55
CA GLU A 169 -1.45 28.22 1.93
C GLU A 169 -2.80 27.51 2.13
N MET A 170 -3.75 27.73 1.22
CA MET A 170 -5.04 27.06 1.25
C MET A 170 -4.89 25.53 1.07
N ALA A 171 -4.00 25.08 0.19
CA ALA A 171 -3.71 23.68 0.01
C ALA A 171 -3.15 23.03 1.29
N ALA A 172 -2.27 23.75 2.01
CA ALA A 172 -1.71 23.29 3.29
C ALA A 172 -2.76 23.22 4.40
N GLU A 173 -3.69 24.18 4.44
CA GLU A 173 -4.80 24.19 5.39
C GLU A 173 -5.73 22.99 5.17
N ILE A 174 -6.13 22.73 3.91
CA ILE A 174 -6.94 21.59 3.54
C ILE A 174 -6.21 20.28 3.91
N GLU A 175 -4.92 20.16 3.59
CA GLU A 175 -4.11 18.98 3.95
C GLU A 175 -4.07 18.76 5.46
N SER A 176 -3.84 19.82 6.24
CA SER A 176 -3.78 19.75 7.70
C SER A 176 -5.12 19.23 8.27
N THR A 177 -6.23 19.77 7.77
CA THR A 177 -7.56 19.35 8.22
C THR A 177 -7.87 17.90 7.86
N ILE A 178 -7.50 17.46 6.64
CA ILE A 178 -7.64 16.06 6.22
C ILE A 178 -6.82 15.13 7.14
N ARG A 179 -5.57 15.51 7.44
CA ARG A 179 -4.68 14.71 8.31
C ARG A 179 -5.19 14.62 9.75
N GLN A 180 -5.71 15.71 10.28
CA GLN A 180 -6.31 15.73 11.63
C GLN A 180 -7.51 14.79 11.72
N ASN A 181 -8.42 14.85 10.73
CA ASN A 181 -9.58 13.96 10.70
C ASN A 181 -9.17 12.49 10.53
N ALA A 182 -8.14 12.20 9.73
CA ALA A 182 -7.60 10.86 9.56
C ALA A 182 -6.88 10.36 10.83
N GLY A 183 -6.18 11.23 11.55
CA GLY A 183 -5.52 10.93 12.82
C GLY A 183 -6.52 10.57 13.92
N LEU A 184 -7.60 11.32 14.06
CA LEU A 184 -8.67 11.03 15.03
C LEU A 184 -9.29 9.64 14.80
N VAL A 185 -9.47 9.23 13.55
CA VAL A 185 -9.96 7.88 13.23
C VAL A 185 -8.89 6.81 13.54
N GLY A 186 -7.61 7.13 13.35
CA GLY A 186 -6.50 6.25 13.69
C GLY A 186 -6.38 5.99 15.19
N ASP A 187 -6.49 7.03 15.99
CA ASP A 187 -6.40 6.95 17.46
C ASP A 187 -7.59 6.15 18.05
N GLN A 188 -8.81 6.35 17.56
CA GLN A 188 -9.97 5.55 17.96
C GLN A 188 -9.85 4.07 17.58
N MET A 189 -9.21 3.74 16.46
CA MET A 189 -8.97 2.34 16.08
C MET A 189 -7.90 1.68 16.95
N LEU A 190 -6.91 2.42 17.42
CA LEU A 190 -5.89 1.95 18.34
C LEU A 190 -6.47 1.71 19.75
N ASP A 191 -7.31 2.62 20.25
CA ASP A 191 -7.99 2.47 21.55
C ASP A 191 -8.93 1.26 21.56
N ASN A 192 -9.71 1.03 20.50
CA ASN A 192 -10.57 -0.14 20.39
C ASN A 192 -9.76 -1.45 20.31
N SER A 193 -8.59 -1.46 19.68
CA SER A 193 -7.75 -2.66 19.59
C SER A 193 -7.10 -3.02 20.95
N ILE A 194 -6.84 -2.02 21.78
CA ILE A 194 -6.32 -2.21 23.15
C ILE A 194 -7.42 -2.71 24.07
N ALA A 195 -8.66 -2.20 23.94
CA ALA A 195 -9.81 -2.65 24.71
C ALA A 195 -10.16 -4.12 24.44
N ASP A 196 -10.22 -4.53 23.16
CA ASP A 196 -10.48 -5.92 22.75
C ASP A 196 -9.37 -6.89 23.22
N SER A 197 -8.10 -6.45 23.26
CA SER A 197 -7.01 -7.27 23.76
C SER A 197 -6.98 -7.42 25.29
N ALA A 198 -7.56 -6.46 26.04
CA ALA A 198 -7.69 -6.51 27.49
C ALA A 198 -8.84 -7.43 27.93
N GLU A 199 -9.92 -7.51 27.15
CA GLU A 199 -11.09 -8.36 27.46
C GLU A 199 -10.85 -9.85 27.14
N ALA A 200 -9.89 -10.17 26.27
CA ALA A 200 -9.50 -11.54 25.91
C ALA A 200 -8.57 -12.22 26.93
N ALA A 201 -8.08 -11.51 27.94
CA ALA A 201 -7.26 -12.08 29.02
C ALA A 201 -8.14 -12.61 30.15
N VAL A 202 -8.79 -13.76 29.95
CA VAL A 202 -9.45 -14.52 31.01
C VAL A 202 -8.37 -15.12 31.90
N PRO A 203 -8.40 -14.89 33.24
CA PRO A 203 -7.43 -15.50 34.14
C PRO A 203 -7.67 -17.00 34.22
N VAL A 204 -6.70 -17.78 33.79
CA VAL A 204 -6.67 -19.22 34.02
C VAL A 204 -6.40 -19.44 35.50
N SER A 205 -7.42 -19.88 36.25
CA SER A 205 -7.27 -20.35 37.63
C SER A 205 -6.43 -21.63 37.61
N PRO A 206 -5.41 -21.75 38.49
CA PRO A 206 -4.69 -23.02 38.64
C PRO A 206 -5.53 -23.96 39.48
N ASP A 207 -6.17 -24.93 38.87
CA ASP A 207 -6.82 -26.06 39.57
C ASP A 207 -5.74 -27.06 40.00
N LEU A 208 -5.42 -26.98 41.28
CA LEU A 208 -4.56 -27.96 41.97
C LEU A 208 -5.41 -29.19 42.26
N THR A 209 -5.37 -30.19 41.40
CA THR A 209 -5.84 -31.52 41.77
C THR A 209 -4.71 -32.28 42.43
N GLU A 210 -4.94 -32.57 43.71
CA GLU A 210 -4.17 -33.47 44.58
C GLU A 210 -3.98 -34.83 43.89
N ILE A 211 -2.72 -35.29 43.87
CA ILE A 211 -2.39 -36.67 43.52
C ILE A 211 -2.44 -37.44 44.85
N ASP A 212 -3.48 -38.21 45.05
CA ASP A 212 -3.56 -39.24 46.07
C ASP A 212 -2.66 -40.44 45.69
N THR A 213 -1.70 -40.70 46.53
CA THR A 213 -0.89 -41.93 46.57
C THR A 213 -1.66 -43.05 47.25
N ASN A 214 -1.88 -44.12 46.51
CA ASN A 214 -1.96 -45.47 47.12
C ASN A 214 -1.46 -46.54 46.10
#